data_dd0fc21e9bbbf329ea763b8d0d0e3750
#
_entry.id   dd0fc21e9bbbf329ea763b8d0d0e3750
#
_cell.length_a   1.000
_cell.length_b   1.000
_cell.length_c   1.000
_cell.angle_alpha   90.00
_cell.angle_beta   90.00
_cell.angle_gamma   90.00
#
_symmetry.space_group_name_H-M   'P 1'
#
loop_
_entity.id
_entity.type
_entity.pdbx_description
1 polymer ?
#
loop_
_entity_poly.entity_id
_entity_poly.type
_entity_poly.pdbx_seq_one_letter_code
_entity_poly.pdbx_strand_id
1 'polypeptide(L)'
;MICLFLGNRNLPKLIIKSIKRKKINFFIIDLTKKNIFKKFDNSFHIGIGKFGKILNLIKNKNCKKVIFAGNIEKPKISSLKLDLKGIYYLPRIIKAAKFGDAAILKELIKILSENKIKVLKLNKFNPELTLKKGTYSKLKPDLDQKREINKGIKFLDSINSHNHVQAAVIRNNKLISYEKKQGTQSMLSKISKVKKNNGFLIKFPKKKQDLRADLPTIGFDTIIECKRIGLRGIVLKNNQHIILDKKKIIEFSNKNKMILHVI
;
A
#
# COMPACT_ATOMS: atom_id res chain seq x y z
N MET A 1 -11.38 -20.21 -6.80
CA MET A 1 -11.90 -19.34 -5.71
C MET A 1 -10.74 -18.55 -5.09
N ILE A 2 -10.98 -17.30 -4.67
CA ILE A 2 -10.00 -16.43 -4.00
C ILE A 2 -10.62 -15.90 -2.71
N CYS A 3 -9.86 -15.92 -1.62
CA CYS A 3 -10.22 -15.25 -0.38
C CYS A 3 -9.67 -13.82 -0.39
N LEU A 4 -10.51 -12.83 -0.07
CA LEU A 4 -10.13 -11.44 0.05
C LEU A 4 -10.05 -11.06 1.53
N PHE A 5 -8.85 -10.78 2.03
CA PHE A 5 -8.65 -10.14 3.33
C PHE A 5 -8.77 -8.63 3.15
N LEU A 6 -9.87 -8.05 3.62
CA LEU A 6 -10.19 -6.66 3.37
C LEU A 6 -10.15 -5.81 4.64
N GLY A 7 -9.45 -4.70 4.54
CA GLY A 7 -9.44 -3.63 5.52
C GLY A 7 -10.19 -2.39 5.03
N ASN A 8 -9.90 -1.26 5.66
CA ASN A 8 -10.49 0.04 5.35
C ASN A 8 -9.92 0.68 4.07
N ARG A 9 -10.50 1.82 3.63
CA ARG A 9 -10.15 2.67 2.50
C ARG A 9 -10.69 2.17 1.14
N ASN A 10 -10.25 2.84 0.04
CA ASN A 10 -10.83 2.65 -1.29
C ASN A 10 -10.31 1.44 -2.06
N LEU A 11 -9.09 0.97 -1.78
CA LEU A 11 -8.49 -0.16 -2.49
C LEU A 11 -9.35 -1.43 -2.46
N PRO A 12 -9.93 -1.87 -1.32
CA PRO A 12 -10.84 -3.00 -1.28
C PRO A 12 -11.99 -2.94 -2.28
N LYS A 13 -12.63 -1.78 -2.44
CA LYS A 13 -13.75 -1.59 -3.39
C LYS A 13 -13.30 -1.82 -4.84
N LEU A 14 -12.09 -1.37 -5.19
CA LEU A 14 -11.53 -1.57 -6.53
C LEU A 14 -11.20 -3.04 -6.78
N ILE A 15 -10.69 -3.75 -5.77
CA ILE A 15 -10.41 -5.19 -5.88
C ILE A 15 -11.69 -5.98 -6.05
N ILE A 16 -12.75 -5.70 -5.27
CA ILE A 16 -14.06 -6.35 -5.42
C ILE A 16 -14.62 -6.09 -6.84
N LYS A 17 -14.56 -4.84 -7.32
CA LYS A 17 -15.01 -4.50 -8.68
C LYS A 17 -14.22 -5.28 -9.74
N SER A 18 -12.91 -5.39 -9.58
CA SER A 18 -12.06 -6.11 -10.53
C SER A 18 -12.31 -7.63 -10.53
N ILE A 19 -12.45 -8.26 -9.36
CA ILE A 19 -12.66 -9.70 -9.25
C ILE A 19 -14.04 -10.09 -9.82
N LYS A 20 -15.08 -9.25 -9.59
CA LYS A 20 -16.40 -9.43 -10.20
C LYS A 20 -16.34 -9.32 -11.73
N ARG A 21 -15.63 -8.31 -12.27
CA ARG A 21 -15.44 -8.16 -13.73
C ARG A 21 -14.73 -9.36 -14.35
N LYS A 22 -13.78 -9.95 -13.63
CA LYS A 22 -13.06 -11.16 -14.06
C LYS A 22 -13.87 -12.45 -13.88
N LYS A 23 -15.10 -12.39 -13.35
CA LYS A 23 -15.98 -13.51 -13.06
C LYS A 23 -15.30 -14.60 -12.20
N ILE A 24 -14.44 -14.20 -11.27
CA ILE A 24 -13.72 -15.11 -10.38
C ILE A 24 -14.52 -15.27 -9.10
N ASN A 25 -14.80 -16.52 -8.71
CA ASN A 25 -15.45 -16.84 -7.44
C ASN A 25 -14.56 -16.38 -6.26
N PHE A 26 -15.15 -15.67 -5.31
CA PHE A 26 -14.46 -15.15 -4.14
C PHE A 26 -15.35 -15.12 -2.91
N PHE A 27 -14.74 -14.99 -1.76
CA PHE A 27 -15.39 -14.60 -0.51
C PHE A 27 -14.50 -13.59 0.23
N ILE A 28 -15.12 -12.87 1.16
CA ILE A 28 -14.49 -11.78 1.90
C ILE A 28 -14.29 -12.22 3.35
N ILE A 29 -13.11 -12.00 3.89
CA ILE A 29 -12.86 -11.92 5.32
C ILE A 29 -12.75 -10.44 5.65
N ASP A 30 -13.80 -9.90 6.26
CA ASP A 30 -13.85 -8.50 6.69
C ASP A 30 -13.09 -8.37 8.02
N LEU A 31 -11.95 -7.68 7.96
CA LEU A 31 -11.08 -7.41 9.11
C LEU A 31 -11.31 -5.99 9.68
N THR A 32 -12.34 -5.29 9.24
CA THR A 32 -12.66 -3.94 9.73
C THR A 32 -13.42 -4.01 11.05
N LYS A 33 -13.25 -3.01 11.91
CA LYS A 33 -14.00 -2.95 13.18
C LYS A 33 -15.51 -2.79 12.98
N LYS A 34 -15.93 -2.12 11.89
CA LYS A 34 -17.32 -1.73 11.63
C LYS A 34 -18.07 -2.69 10.70
N ASN A 35 -17.48 -3.83 10.32
CA ASN A 35 -18.09 -4.77 9.37
C ASN A 35 -18.61 -4.07 8.10
N ILE A 36 -17.75 -3.32 7.42
CA ILE A 36 -18.16 -2.47 6.29
C ILE A 36 -18.57 -3.25 5.04
N PHE A 37 -18.26 -4.54 4.99
CA PHE A 37 -18.62 -5.43 3.86
C PHE A 37 -19.85 -6.30 4.14
N LYS A 38 -20.62 -6.04 5.21
CA LYS A 38 -21.82 -6.80 5.61
C LYS A 38 -22.88 -6.99 4.51
N LYS A 39 -22.91 -6.07 3.51
CA LYS A 39 -23.84 -6.13 2.39
C LYS A 39 -23.51 -7.19 1.32
N PHE A 40 -22.39 -7.88 1.45
CA PHE A 40 -22.02 -8.98 0.56
C PHE A 40 -22.33 -10.31 1.25
N ASP A 41 -23.18 -11.17 0.67
CA ASP A 41 -23.59 -12.45 1.23
C ASP A 41 -22.41 -13.41 1.46
N ASN A 42 -21.36 -13.25 0.70
CA ASN A 42 -20.11 -14.01 0.83
C ASN A 42 -19.05 -13.31 1.71
N SER A 43 -19.47 -12.41 2.60
CA SER A 43 -18.61 -11.69 3.55
C SER A 43 -18.72 -12.25 4.95
N PHE A 44 -17.58 -12.50 5.57
CA PHE A 44 -17.46 -13.04 6.93
C PHE A 44 -16.66 -12.05 7.78
N HIS A 45 -17.34 -11.44 8.76
CA HIS A 45 -16.67 -10.56 9.72
C HIS A 45 -16.00 -11.40 10.81
N ILE A 46 -14.66 -11.45 10.79
CA ILE A 46 -13.87 -12.26 11.72
C ILE A 46 -12.76 -11.40 12.29
N GLY A 47 -12.72 -11.30 13.63
CA GLY A 47 -11.63 -10.58 14.31
C GLY A 47 -10.28 -11.25 14.07
N ILE A 48 -9.23 -10.41 13.90
CA ILE A 48 -7.88 -10.88 13.54
C ILE A 48 -7.25 -11.85 14.55
N GLY A 49 -7.72 -11.86 15.81
CA GLY A 49 -7.30 -12.84 16.83
C GLY A 49 -7.91 -14.24 16.66
N LYS A 50 -8.98 -14.37 15.89
CA LYS A 50 -9.66 -15.65 15.60
C LYS A 50 -9.05 -16.38 14.41
N PHE A 51 -7.73 -16.60 14.48
CA PHE A 51 -6.96 -17.09 13.33
C PHE A 51 -7.32 -18.53 12.93
N GLY A 52 -7.67 -19.38 13.89
CA GLY A 52 -8.19 -20.73 13.62
C GLY A 52 -9.50 -20.69 12.86
N LYS A 53 -10.44 -19.79 13.25
CA LYS A 53 -11.69 -19.58 12.53
C LYS A 53 -11.46 -19.15 11.08
N ILE A 54 -10.47 -18.25 10.86
CA ILE A 54 -10.05 -17.81 9.52
C ILE A 54 -9.53 -19.00 8.70
N LEU A 55 -8.61 -19.78 9.23
CA LEU A 55 -8.01 -20.92 8.53
C LEU A 55 -9.04 -22.00 8.22
N ASN A 56 -9.94 -22.31 9.16
CA ASN A 56 -11.01 -23.28 8.96
C ASN A 56 -11.98 -22.82 7.87
N LEU A 57 -12.35 -21.55 7.84
CA LEU A 57 -13.21 -21.01 6.78
C LEU A 57 -12.55 -21.15 5.40
N ILE A 58 -11.26 -20.83 5.29
CA ILE A 58 -10.51 -20.94 4.04
C ILE A 58 -10.44 -22.42 3.59
N LYS A 59 -10.21 -23.35 4.52
CA LYS A 59 -10.19 -24.79 4.27
C LYS A 59 -11.55 -25.31 3.82
N ASN A 60 -12.62 -24.97 4.54
CA ASN A 60 -13.99 -25.43 4.23
C ASN A 60 -14.48 -24.92 2.87
N LYS A 61 -14.00 -23.77 2.45
CA LYS A 61 -14.24 -23.21 1.11
C LYS A 61 -13.30 -23.75 0.03
N ASN A 62 -12.45 -24.74 0.33
CA ASN A 62 -11.43 -25.27 -0.59
C ASN A 62 -10.58 -24.18 -1.26
N CYS A 63 -10.28 -23.09 -0.52
CA CYS A 63 -9.58 -21.92 -1.05
C CYS A 63 -8.08 -22.02 -0.73
N LYS A 64 -7.23 -21.89 -1.78
CA LYS A 64 -5.76 -21.92 -1.66
C LYS A 64 -5.09 -20.59 -1.99
N LYS A 65 -5.87 -19.56 -2.32
CA LYS A 65 -5.33 -18.28 -2.80
C LYS A 65 -5.98 -17.11 -2.05
N VAL A 66 -5.15 -16.19 -1.56
CA VAL A 66 -5.64 -15.00 -0.84
C VAL A 66 -5.06 -13.73 -1.45
N ILE A 67 -5.80 -12.63 -1.31
CA ILE A 67 -5.37 -11.27 -1.64
C ILE A 67 -5.61 -10.40 -0.41
N PHE A 68 -4.61 -9.61 -0.02
CA PHE A 68 -4.75 -8.56 0.99
C PHE A 68 -5.04 -7.22 0.30
N ALA A 69 -6.04 -6.48 0.80
CA ALA A 69 -6.32 -5.13 0.31
C ALA A 69 -6.89 -4.22 1.40
N GLY A 70 -6.40 -2.99 1.44
CA GLY A 70 -6.82 -1.98 2.41
C GLY A 70 -5.97 -1.96 3.67
N ASN A 71 -6.29 -0.99 4.53
CA ASN A 71 -5.60 -0.80 5.80
C ASN A 71 -6.36 -1.49 6.94
N ILE A 72 -5.67 -2.25 7.76
CA ILE A 72 -6.24 -2.88 8.96
C ILE A 72 -5.77 -2.08 10.16
N GLU A 73 -6.74 -1.61 10.96
CA GLU A 73 -6.44 -0.96 12.21
C GLU A 73 -5.86 -1.98 13.19
N LYS A 74 -4.68 -1.68 13.73
CA LYS A 74 -4.06 -2.56 14.71
C LYS A 74 -4.82 -2.52 16.03
N PRO A 75 -5.37 -3.63 16.50
CA PRO A 75 -5.88 -3.69 17.85
C PRO A 75 -4.73 -3.70 18.86
N LYS A 76 -5.00 -3.27 20.08
CA LYS A 76 -4.11 -3.56 21.20
C LYS A 76 -4.08 -5.08 21.41
N ILE A 77 -2.90 -5.64 21.66
CA ILE A 77 -2.75 -7.11 21.87
C ILE A 77 -3.63 -7.59 23.01
N SER A 78 -3.72 -6.80 24.09
CA SER A 78 -4.59 -7.07 25.26
C SER A 78 -6.08 -7.12 24.95
N SER A 79 -6.53 -6.50 23.87
CA SER A 79 -7.95 -6.49 23.45
C SER A 79 -8.30 -7.56 22.42
N LEU A 80 -7.33 -8.41 22.05
CA LEU A 80 -7.57 -9.47 21.08
C LEU A 80 -8.34 -10.64 21.69
N LYS A 81 -9.50 -10.94 21.13
CA LYS A 81 -10.22 -12.18 21.41
C LYS A 81 -9.57 -13.30 20.59
N LEU A 82 -8.74 -14.11 21.22
CA LEU A 82 -7.98 -15.20 20.58
C LEU A 82 -8.79 -16.50 20.53
N ASP A 83 -8.56 -17.33 19.51
CA ASP A 83 -8.85 -18.75 19.51
C ASP A 83 -7.56 -19.57 19.70
N LEU A 84 -7.64 -20.90 19.79
CA LEU A 84 -6.49 -21.76 20.05
C LEU A 84 -5.34 -21.53 19.06
N LYS A 85 -5.63 -21.39 17.77
CA LYS A 85 -4.58 -21.07 16.78
C LYS A 85 -4.09 -19.63 16.89
N GLY A 86 -4.95 -18.70 17.28
CA GLY A 86 -4.56 -17.33 17.62
C GLY A 86 -3.56 -17.29 18.75
N ILE A 87 -3.79 -18.08 19.83
CA ILE A 87 -2.86 -18.23 20.95
C ILE A 87 -1.55 -18.85 20.47
N TYR A 88 -1.60 -19.92 19.69
CA TYR A 88 -0.42 -20.61 19.18
C TYR A 88 0.49 -19.70 18.32
N TYR A 89 -0.09 -18.87 17.45
CA TYR A 89 0.69 -17.99 16.58
C TYR A 89 1.06 -16.64 17.23
N LEU A 90 0.41 -16.26 18.34
CA LEU A 90 0.62 -14.97 19.00
C LEU A 90 2.10 -14.65 19.33
N PRO A 91 2.91 -15.56 19.88
CA PRO A 91 4.32 -15.27 20.18
C PRO A 91 5.12 -14.85 18.94
N ARG A 92 4.86 -15.49 17.80
CA ARG A 92 5.50 -15.17 16.52
C ARG A 92 5.11 -13.75 16.05
N ILE A 93 3.84 -13.39 16.19
CA ILE A 93 3.32 -12.06 15.84
C ILE A 93 3.88 -10.98 16.76
N ILE A 94 3.98 -11.25 18.08
CA ILE A 94 4.61 -10.33 19.05
C ILE A 94 6.08 -10.10 18.70
N LYS A 95 6.83 -11.16 18.40
CA LYS A 95 8.24 -11.05 17.96
C LYS A 95 8.36 -10.20 16.71
N ALA A 96 7.51 -10.43 15.70
CA ALA A 96 7.49 -9.66 14.47
C ALA A 96 7.09 -8.18 14.71
N ALA A 97 6.17 -7.91 15.65
CA ALA A 97 5.69 -6.56 15.96
C ALA A 97 6.81 -5.63 16.47
N LYS A 98 7.86 -6.16 17.11
CA LYS A 98 9.05 -5.40 17.51
C LYS A 98 9.76 -4.75 16.31
N PHE A 99 9.64 -5.34 15.12
CA PHE A 99 10.23 -4.86 13.86
C PHE A 99 9.25 -4.09 12.96
N GLY A 100 8.02 -3.85 13.43
CA GLY A 100 7.01 -3.03 12.77
C GLY A 100 6.05 -3.80 11.85
N ASP A 101 5.17 -3.05 11.16
CA ASP A 101 4.01 -3.58 10.42
C ASP A 101 4.39 -4.49 9.27
N ALA A 102 5.44 -4.14 8.54
CA ALA A 102 5.92 -4.95 7.44
C ALA A 102 6.41 -6.34 7.91
N ALA A 103 7.00 -6.42 9.11
CA ALA A 103 7.43 -7.68 9.69
C ALA A 103 6.23 -8.53 10.15
N ILE A 104 5.20 -7.91 10.76
CA ILE A 104 3.94 -8.60 11.09
C ILE A 104 3.31 -9.19 9.83
N LEU A 105 3.18 -8.39 8.77
CA LEU A 105 2.58 -8.85 7.53
C LEU A 105 3.37 -9.99 6.89
N LYS A 106 4.71 -9.90 6.90
CA LYS A 106 5.60 -10.96 6.42
C LYS A 106 5.40 -12.25 7.21
N GLU A 107 5.26 -12.17 8.54
CA GLU A 107 5.01 -13.32 9.40
C GLU A 107 3.63 -13.94 9.13
N LEU A 108 2.58 -13.12 8.97
CA LEU A 108 1.25 -13.60 8.57
C LEU A 108 1.28 -14.33 7.23
N ILE A 109 2.01 -13.81 6.25
CA ILE A 109 2.18 -14.46 4.94
C ILE A 109 2.90 -15.81 5.08
N LYS A 110 3.90 -15.89 5.98
CA LYS A 110 4.61 -17.14 6.28
C LYS A 110 3.68 -18.17 6.91
N ILE A 111 2.89 -17.79 7.91
CA ILE A 111 1.89 -18.66 8.56
C ILE A 111 0.85 -19.16 7.54
N LEU A 112 0.37 -18.30 6.65
CA LEU A 112 -0.54 -18.73 5.58
C LEU A 112 0.12 -19.75 4.64
N SER A 113 1.39 -19.52 4.29
CA SER A 113 2.17 -20.45 3.43
C SER A 113 2.36 -21.81 4.09
N GLU A 114 2.64 -21.86 5.40
CA GLU A 114 2.72 -23.11 6.21
C GLU A 114 1.38 -23.86 6.19
N ASN A 115 0.26 -23.15 6.09
CA ASN A 115 -1.07 -23.73 5.92
C ASN A 115 -1.46 -23.96 4.44
N LYS A 116 -0.48 -24.00 3.52
CA LYS A 116 -0.67 -24.24 2.07
C LYS A 116 -1.55 -23.18 1.37
N ILE A 117 -1.63 -21.96 1.92
CA ILE A 117 -2.39 -20.84 1.38
C ILE A 117 -1.43 -19.85 0.71
N LYS A 118 -1.59 -19.62 -0.59
CA LYS A 118 -0.74 -18.74 -1.40
C LYS A 118 -1.26 -17.31 -1.39
N VAL A 119 -0.44 -16.37 -0.97
CA VAL A 119 -0.74 -14.94 -1.11
C VAL A 119 -0.42 -14.48 -2.53
N LEU A 120 -1.41 -13.96 -3.23
CA LEU A 120 -1.27 -13.43 -4.59
C LEU A 120 -0.71 -12.02 -4.57
N LYS A 121 0.16 -11.70 -5.53
CA LYS A 121 0.67 -10.34 -5.73
C LYS A 121 -0.43 -9.44 -6.28
N LEU A 122 -0.79 -8.39 -5.54
CA LEU A 122 -1.87 -7.49 -5.91
C LEU A 122 -1.65 -6.83 -7.27
N ASN A 123 -0.43 -6.39 -7.56
CA ASN A 123 -0.05 -5.77 -8.84
C ASN A 123 -0.15 -6.73 -10.03
N LYS A 124 0.12 -8.03 -9.82
CA LYS A 124 -0.08 -9.05 -10.86
C LYS A 124 -1.56 -9.39 -11.08
N PHE A 125 -2.34 -9.39 -10.01
CA PHE A 125 -3.78 -9.64 -10.09
C PHE A 125 -4.54 -8.44 -10.67
N ASN A 126 -4.11 -7.22 -10.35
CA ASN A 126 -4.69 -5.95 -10.81
C ASN A 126 -3.63 -5.06 -11.47
N PRO A 127 -3.09 -5.42 -12.65
CA PRO A 127 -2.06 -4.66 -13.33
C PRO A 127 -2.50 -3.24 -13.69
N GLU A 128 -3.81 -3.02 -13.83
CA GLU A 128 -4.39 -1.70 -14.08
C GLU A 128 -4.19 -0.70 -12.92
N LEU A 129 -3.91 -1.18 -11.73
CA LEU A 129 -3.62 -0.36 -10.54
C LEU A 129 -2.14 -0.02 -10.40
N THR A 130 -1.31 -0.37 -11.38
CA THR A 130 0.11 -0.02 -11.41
C THR A 130 0.48 0.72 -12.69
N LEU A 131 1.67 1.29 -12.71
CA LEU A 131 2.28 1.89 -13.87
C LEU A 131 3.61 1.20 -14.19
N LYS A 132 3.87 0.97 -15.46
CA LYS A 132 5.17 0.52 -15.97
C LYS A 132 6.13 1.71 -16.03
N LYS A 133 7.43 1.44 -16.25
CA LYS A 133 8.46 2.47 -16.46
C LYS A 133 8.05 3.44 -17.58
N GLY A 134 8.18 4.74 -17.33
CA GLY A 134 7.82 5.80 -18.28
C GLY A 134 7.29 7.07 -17.62
N THR A 135 6.97 8.06 -18.43
CA THR A 135 6.30 9.30 -17.99
C THR A 135 4.87 9.30 -18.46
N TYR A 136 3.93 9.55 -17.56
CA TYR A 136 2.48 9.48 -17.81
C TYR A 136 1.83 10.85 -17.92
N SER A 137 2.54 11.91 -17.59
CA SER A 137 2.15 13.31 -17.84
C SER A 137 2.71 13.80 -19.17
N LYS A 138 2.14 14.90 -19.70
CA LYS A 138 2.67 15.57 -20.91
C LYS A 138 4.11 16.05 -20.71
N LEU A 139 4.42 16.58 -19.54
CA LEU A 139 5.77 17.02 -19.18
C LEU A 139 6.61 15.83 -18.75
N LYS A 140 7.87 15.81 -19.19
CA LYS A 140 8.90 14.84 -18.81
C LYS A 140 9.95 15.55 -17.94
N PRO A 141 10.63 14.83 -17.03
CA PRO A 141 11.73 15.41 -16.27
C PRO A 141 12.92 15.71 -17.20
N ASP A 142 13.46 16.92 -17.11
CA ASP A 142 14.73 17.34 -17.74
C ASP A 142 15.94 16.73 -17.02
N LEU A 143 17.17 17.05 -17.46
CA LEU A 143 18.40 16.48 -16.91
C LEU A 143 18.61 16.87 -15.44
N ASP A 144 18.35 18.13 -15.08
CA ASP A 144 18.53 18.59 -13.70
C ASP A 144 17.50 17.97 -12.76
N GLN A 145 16.26 17.86 -13.21
CA GLN A 145 15.20 17.18 -12.49
C GLN A 145 15.49 15.68 -12.30
N LYS A 146 16.09 15.02 -13.32
CA LYS A 146 16.55 13.63 -13.18
C LYS A 146 17.67 13.49 -12.15
N ARG A 147 18.60 14.45 -12.10
CA ARG A 147 19.65 14.49 -11.06
C ARG A 147 19.04 14.66 -9.68
N GLU A 148 18.05 15.56 -9.54
CA GLU A 148 17.32 15.78 -8.28
C GLU A 148 16.57 14.52 -7.85
N ILE A 149 15.85 13.87 -8.76
CA ILE A 149 15.15 12.60 -8.51
C ILE A 149 16.14 11.53 -8.02
N ASN A 150 17.29 11.38 -8.69
CA ASN A 150 18.30 10.40 -8.30
C ASN A 150 18.88 10.64 -6.90
N LYS A 151 19.06 11.92 -6.49
CA LYS A 151 19.46 12.24 -5.11
C LYS A 151 18.40 11.77 -4.09
N GLY A 152 17.12 12.00 -4.37
CA GLY A 152 16.04 11.54 -3.50
C GLY A 152 15.94 10.01 -3.42
N ILE A 153 16.24 9.30 -4.52
CA ILE A 153 16.28 7.84 -4.54
C ILE A 153 17.44 7.34 -3.68
N LYS A 154 18.65 7.87 -3.87
CA LYS A 154 19.81 7.53 -3.04
C LYS A 154 19.54 7.76 -1.56
N PHE A 155 18.85 8.86 -1.21
CA PHE A 155 18.43 9.11 0.16
C PHE A 155 17.48 8.00 0.67
N LEU A 156 16.42 7.67 -0.06
CA LEU A 156 15.51 6.59 0.34
C LEU A 156 16.24 5.24 0.48
N ASP A 157 17.18 4.96 -0.40
CA ASP A 157 17.99 3.74 -0.35
C ASP A 157 18.92 3.70 0.87
N SER A 158 19.48 4.84 1.29
CA SER A 158 20.35 4.92 2.47
C SER A 158 19.62 4.69 3.78
N ILE A 159 18.39 5.22 3.94
CA ILE A 159 17.61 5.08 5.17
C ILE A 159 16.74 3.83 5.23
N ASN A 160 16.60 3.12 4.11
CA ASN A 160 15.62 2.02 3.97
C ASN A 160 16.05 0.71 4.64
N SER A 161 17.31 0.59 5.10
CA SER A 161 17.80 -0.62 5.77
C SER A 161 17.21 -0.78 7.19
N HIS A 162 16.90 0.33 7.87
CA HIS A 162 16.48 0.34 9.28
C HIS A 162 15.16 1.08 9.54
N ASN A 163 14.67 1.87 8.58
CA ASN A 163 13.53 2.77 8.78
C ASN A 163 12.29 2.41 7.94
N HIS A 164 11.13 2.76 8.46
CA HIS A 164 9.82 2.52 7.84
C HIS A 164 9.47 3.56 6.75
N VAL A 165 10.47 4.15 6.07
CA VAL A 165 10.29 5.25 5.14
C VAL A 165 9.95 4.75 3.74
N GLN A 166 8.83 5.22 3.19
CA GLN A 166 8.39 4.91 1.83
C GLN A 166 8.38 6.15 0.93
N ALA A 167 8.45 7.34 1.50
CA ALA A 167 8.35 8.57 0.74
C ALA A 167 9.31 9.64 1.25
N ALA A 168 9.86 10.40 0.33
CA ALA A 168 10.67 11.57 0.61
C ALA A 168 10.31 12.71 -0.36
N VAL A 169 10.40 13.95 0.12
CA VAL A 169 10.31 15.16 -0.70
C VAL A 169 11.71 15.71 -0.88
N ILE A 170 12.13 15.83 -2.14
CA ILE A 170 13.37 16.47 -2.57
C ILE A 170 13.04 17.79 -3.27
N ARG A 171 13.82 18.84 -3.04
CA ARG A 171 13.66 20.14 -3.68
C ARG A 171 15.00 20.86 -3.75
N ASN A 172 15.35 21.41 -4.92
CA ASN A 172 16.65 22.05 -5.17
C ASN A 172 17.82 21.15 -4.75
N ASN A 173 17.75 19.86 -5.08
CA ASN A 173 18.73 18.85 -4.70
C ASN A 173 18.92 18.62 -3.20
N LYS A 174 18.03 19.16 -2.34
CA LYS A 174 18.05 18.99 -0.88
C LYS A 174 16.84 18.17 -0.42
N LEU A 175 17.04 17.33 0.58
CA LEU A 175 15.96 16.65 1.26
C LEU A 175 15.17 17.68 2.09
N ILE A 176 13.87 17.76 1.82
CA ILE A 176 12.96 18.67 2.55
C ILE A 176 12.27 17.93 3.69
N SER A 177 11.80 16.72 3.43
CA SER A 177 11.10 15.90 4.42
C SER A 177 11.05 14.45 3.97
N TYR A 178 10.80 13.56 4.93
CA TYR A 178 10.55 12.15 4.66
C TYR A 178 9.44 11.59 5.53
N GLU A 179 8.80 10.54 5.05
CA GLU A 179 7.65 9.90 5.70
C GLU A 179 8.05 9.26 7.04
N LYS A 180 7.31 9.62 8.09
CA LYS A 180 7.37 9.00 9.41
C LYS A 180 6.17 8.08 9.63
N LYS A 181 5.98 7.56 10.84
CA LYS A 181 4.87 6.65 11.21
C LYS A 181 3.47 7.20 10.87
N GLN A 182 3.30 8.54 10.81
CA GLN A 182 2.04 9.19 10.49
C GLN A 182 1.65 9.13 9.00
N GLY A 183 2.57 8.69 8.14
CA GLY A 183 2.34 8.49 6.72
C GLY A 183 2.57 9.71 5.83
N THR A 184 2.46 9.50 4.52
CA THR A 184 2.78 10.50 3.48
C THR A 184 1.92 11.77 3.60
N GLN A 185 0.62 11.65 3.87
CA GLN A 185 -0.27 12.80 3.97
C GLN A 185 0.13 13.74 5.11
N SER A 186 0.42 13.18 6.28
CA SER A 186 0.92 13.97 7.43
C SER A 186 2.29 14.60 7.16
N MET A 187 3.15 13.96 6.37
CA MET A 187 4.41 14.56 5.94
C MET A 187 4.15 15.78 5.04
N LEU A 188 3.32 15.60 4.00
CA LEU A 188 3.04 16.66 3.03
C LEU A 188 2.33 17.86 3.67
N SER A 189 1.40 17.62 4.61
CA SER A 189 0.66 18.73 5.27
C SER A 189 1.55 19.66 6.09
N LYS A 190 2.72 19.19 6.53
CA LYS A 190 3.69 19.97 7.33
C LYS A 190 4.70 20.76 6.49
N ILE A 191 4.72 20.55 5.16
CA ILE A 191 5.65 21.25 4.27
C ILE A 191 5.05 22.59 3.85
N SER A 192 5.82 23.65 4.01
CA SER A 192 5.43 24.99 3.58
C SER A 192 5.27 25.09 2.07
N LYS A 193 4.24 25.83 1.65
CA LYS A 193 3.98 26.13 0.25
C LYS A 193 5.09 27.01 -0.32
N VAL A 194 5.52 26.71 -1.55
CA VAL A 194 6.40 27.60 -2.34
C VAL A 194 5.67 28.04 -3.63
N LYS A 195 5.98 29.26 -4.11
CA LYS A 195 5.35 29.82 -5.33
C LYS A 195 5.78 29.06 -6.59
N LYS A 196 7.06 28.68 -6.70
CA LYS A 196 7.62 28.00 -7.88
C LYS A 196 7.41 26.49 -7.75
N ASN A 197 6.81 25.87 -8.79
CA ASN A 197 6.66 24.44 -8.85
C ASN A 197 8.03 23.77 -9.06
N ASN A 198 8.66 23.28 -7.99
CA ASN A 198 9.94 22.58 -8.02
C ASN A 198 9.97 21.42 -7.00
N GLY A 199 10.87 20.47 -7.23
CA GLY A 199 11.02 19.30 -6.38
C GLY A 199 10.01 18.20 -6.65
N PHE A 200 10.26 17.05 -6.05
CA PHE A 200 9.50 15.82 -6.28
C PHE A 200 9.16 15.11 -4.99
N LEU A 201 7.97 14.53 -4.96
CA LEU A 201 7.66 13.43 -4.05
C LEU A 201 8.17 12.13 -4.67
N ILE A 202 9.09 11.45 -4.01
CA ILE A 202 9.57 10.12 -4.40
C ILE A 202 8.93 9.11 -3.47
N LYS A 203 8.20 8.13 -4.03
CA LYS A 203 7.48 7.14 -3.24
C LYS A 203 7.79 5.72 -3.73
N PHE A 204 8.61 5.01 -2.95
CA PHE A 204 9.13 3.68 -3.24
C PHE A 204 8.79 2.70 -2.11
N PRO A 205 8.73 1.40 -2.38
CA PRO A 205 8.60 0.42 -1.31
C PRO A 205 9.87 0.38 -0.43
N LYS A 206 9.69 -0.01 0.82
CA LYS A 206 10.79 -0.30 1.73
C LYS A 206 11.57 -1.52 1.25
N LYS A 207 12.88 -1.59 1.48
CA LYS A 207 13.73 -2.72 1.03
C LYS A 207 13.22 -4.09 1.47
N LYS A 208 12.71 -4.20 2.69
CA LYS A 208 12.25 -5.46 3.28
C LYS A 208 10.73 -5.66 3.20
N GLN A 209 10.00 -4.81 2.44
CA GLN A 209 8.55 -4.88 2.30
C GLN A 209 8.13 -6.09 1.47
N ASP A 210 7.09 -6.79 1.91
CA ASP A 210 6.52 -7.87 1.10
C ASP A 210 5.57 -7.30 0.05
N LEU A 211 6.07 -7.20 -1.17
CA LEU A 211 5.35 -6.64 -2.32
C LEU A 211 4.13 -7.47 -2.78
N ARG A 212 3.85 -8.61 -2.13
CA ARG A 212 2.64 -9.38 -2.40
C ARG A 212 1.40 -8.70 -1.84
N ALA A 213 1.54 -8.10 -0.65
CA ALA A 213 0.42 -7.59 0.11
C ALA A 213 0.55 -6.11 0.52
N ASP A 214 1.78 -5.55 0.50
CA ASP A 214 2.02 -4.17 0.89
C ASP A 214 2.78 -3.44 -0.22
N LEU A 215 2.10 -2.48 -0.86
CA LEU A 215 2.64 -1.64 -1.92
C LEU A 215 2.38 -0.16 -1.58
N PRO A 216 3.38 0.73 -1.80
CA PRO A 216 3.16 2.16 -1.69
C PRO A 216 1.94 2.57 -2.53
N THR A 217 0.99 3.23 -1.90
CA THR A 217 -0.24 3.64 -2.59
C THR A 217 -0.27 5.16 -2.73
N ILE A 218 -0.63 5.65 -3.91
CA ILE A 218 -1.00 7.04 -4.15
C ILE A 218 -2.45 7.12 -4.62
N GLY A 219 -3.14 8.14 -4.15
CA GLY A 219 -4.50 8.50 -4.56
C GLY A 219 -4.54 9.93 -5.07
N PHE A 220 -5.73 10.36 -5.50
CA PHE A 220 -5.93 11.71 -6.01
C PHE A 220 -5.58 12.80 -4.98
N ASP A 221 -5.86 12.57 -3.68
CA ASP A 221 -5.48 13.50 -2.62
C ASP A 221 -3.96 13.72 -2.54
N THR A 222 -3.15 12.68 -2.85
CA THR A 222 -1.69 12.81 -2.83
C THR A 222 -1.19 13.81 -3.88
N ILE A 223 -1.74 13.78 -5.10
CA ILE A 223 -1.30 14.72 -6.15
C ILE A 223 -1.78 16.15 -5.88
N ILE A 224 -2.98 16.32 -5.28
CA ILE A 224 -3.49 17.61 -4.83
C ILE A 224 -2.55 18.20 -3.78
N GLU A 225 -2.16 17.44 -2.75
CA GLU A 225 -1.25 17.90 -1.72
C GLU A 225 0.14 18.25 -2.28
N CYS A 226 0.65 17.46 -3.22
CA CYS A 226 1.89 17.80 -3.92
C CYS A 226 1.79 19.14 -4.65
N LYS A 227 0.67 19.40 -5.33
CA LYS A 227 0.41 20.70 -5.97
C LYS A 227 0.29 21.83 -4.96
N ARG A 228 -0.43 21.61 -3.86
CA ARG A 228 -0.63 22.62 -2.79
C ARG A 228 0.71 23.13 -2.25
N ILE A 229 1.68 22.25 -2.05
CA ILE A 229 3.01 22.63 -1.52
C ILE A 229 4.01 23.04 -2.61
N GLY A 230 3.58 23.12 -3.87
CA GLY A 230 4.40 23.57 -5.00
C GLY A 230 5.41 22.55 -5.51
N LEU A 231 5.10 21.25 -5.42
CA LEU A 231 5.95 20.22 -6.07
C LEU A 231 5.73 20.16 -7.57
N ARG A 232 6.82 19.88 -8.28
CA ARG A 232 6.85 19.66 -9.74
C ARG A 232 6.24 18.32 -10.13
N GLY A 233 6.30 17.32 -9.26
CA GLY A 233 5.76 16.00 -9.62
C GLY A 233 5.92 14.91 -8.57
N ILE A 234 5.54 13.70 -9.01
CA ILE A 234 5.64 12.45 -8.24
C ILE A 234 6.45 11.44 -9.04
N VAL A 235 7.33 10.74 -8.33
CA VAL A 235 8.14 9.64 -8.87
C VAL A 235 7.80 8.34 -8.16
N LEU A 236 7.52 7.29 -8.94
CA LEU A 236 7.14 5.97 -8.46
C LEU A 236 8.12 4.90 -8.99
N LYS A 237 8.14 3.74 -8.34
CA LYS A 237 8.94 2.59 -8.79
C LYS A 237 8.12 1.67 -9.69
N ASN A 238 8.71 1.25 -10.82
CA ASN A 238 8.10 0.37 -11.82
C ASN A 238 7.39 -0.83 -11.22
N ASN A 239 6.09 -0.97 -11.46
CA ASN A 239 5.24 -2.06 -10.99
C ASN A 239 5.30 -2.34 -9.46
N GLN A 240 5.83 -1.41 -8.66
CA GLN A 240 5.96 -1.57 -7.20
C GLN A 240 5.19 -0.50 -6.43
N HIS A 241 4.03 -0.14 -6.92
CA HIS A 241 3.11 0.82 -6.30
C HIS A 241 1.67 0.49 -6.67
N ILE A 242 0.73 1.12 -5.98
CA ILE A 242 -0.69 1.15 -6.32
C ILE A 242 -1.06 2.60 -6.63
N ILE A 243 -1.71 2.82 -7.76
CA ILE A 243 -2.29 4.11 -8.14
C ILE A 243 -3.82 4.00 -8.17
N LEU A 244 -4.46 4.78 -7.31
CA LEU A 244 -5.91 4.93 -7.30
C LEU A 244 -6.28 6.13 -8.16
N ASP A 245 -7.43 6.06 -8.86
CA ASP A 245 -7.92 7.17 -9.73
C ASP A 245 -6.91 7.60 -10.81
N LYS A 246 -6.22 6.63 -11.42
CA LYS A 246 -5.14 6.83 -12.39
C LYS A 246 -5.46 7.91 -13.45
N LYS A 247 -6.65 7.84 -14.09
CA LYS A 247 -7.06 8.81 -15.12
C LYS A 247 -7.10 10.23 -14.56
N LYS A 248 -7.75 10.42 -13.41
CA LYS A 248 -7.85 11.73 -12.74
C LYS A 248 -6.48 12.29 -12.36
N ILE A 249 -5.56 11.45 -11.87
CA ILE A 249 -4.20 11.87 -11.52
C ILE A 249 -3.43 12.34 -12.76
N ILE A 250 -3.53 11.63 -13.88
CA ILE A 250 -2.86 12.01 -15.14
C ILE A 250 -3.44 13.32 -15.68
N GLU A 251 -4.77 13.46 -15.75
CA GLU A 251 -5.45 14.66 -16.20
C GLU A 251 -5.09 15.88 -15.32
N PHE A 252 -5.13 15.72 -14.01
CA PHE A 252 -4.73 16.74 -13.06
C PHE A 252 -3.26 17.14 -13.21
N SER A 253 -2.38 16.15 -13.39
CA SER A 253 -0.96 16.40 -13.62
C SER A 253 -0.75 17.25 -14.88
N ASN A 254 -1.43 16.92 -15.97
CA ASN A 254 -1.35 17.65 -17.23
C ASN A 254 -1.88 19.09 -17.10
N LYS A 255 -3.07 19.27 -16.50
CA LYS A 255 -3.69 20.58 -16.27
C LYS A 255 -2.80 21.49 -15.41
N ASN A 256 -2.12 20.94 -14.43
CA ASN A 256 -1.29 21.68 -13.46
C ASN A 256 0.21 21.69 -13.81
N LYS A 257 0.60 21.28 -15.01
CA LYS A 257 2.00 21.19 -15.47
C LYS A 257 2.87 20.39 -14.47
N MET A 258 2.33 19.32 -13.91
CA MET A 258 3.05 18.41 -13.02
C MET A 258 3.56 17.17 -13.77
N ILE A 259 4.59 16.54 -13.22
CA ILE A 259 5.23 15.35 -13.77
C ILE A 259 4.79 14.12 -12.97
N LEU A 260 4.28 13.10 -13.67
CA LEU A 260 4.08 11.75 -13.12
C LEU A 260 5.05 10.80 -13.82
N HIS A 261 6.11 10.42 -13.11
CA HIS A 261 7.22 9.64 -13.65
C HIS A 261 7.40 8.32 -12.93
N VAL A 262 7.75 7.27 -13.66
CA VAL A 262 7.96 5.91 -13.15
C VAL A 262 9.30 5.38 -13.63
N ILE A 263 10.14 4.96 -12.74
CA ILE A 263 11.48 4.46 -12.99
C ILE A 263 11.67 3.01 -12.59
#